data_cc4e0b25fe650210aedd839eacdf28dc
#
_entry.id   cc4e0b25fe650210aedd839eacdf28dc
#
_cell.length_a   1.000
_cell.length_b   1.000
_cell.length_c   1.000
_cell.angle_alpha   90.00
_cell.angle_beta   90.00
_cell.angle_gamma   90.00
#
_symmetry.space_group_name_H-M   'P 1'
#
loop_
_entity.id
_entity.type
_entity.pdbx_description
1 polymer ?
#
loop_
_entity_poly.entity_id
_entity_poly.type
_entity_poly.pdbx_seq_one_letter_code
_entity_poly.pdbx_strand_id
1 'polypeptide(L)'
;MSSHSIAIVGSVALDTIETPFKREENLIGGSATYATIAAGRSSLVYPVGIVGNDFPQDGFAIFQKYSADLSDFQTVSGSTFRWGGKYDHTMDNRETLFTELGVFE
;
A
#
# COMPACT_ATOMS: atom_id res chain seq x y z
N MET A 1 -17.35 -15.03 -17.92
CA MET A 1 -16.04 -15.11 -17.26
C MET A 1 -15.13 -14.02 -17.79
N SER A 2 -14.53 -13.30 -16.89
CA SER A 2 -13.58 -12.27 -17.31
C SER A 2 -12.22 -12.88 -17.56
N SER A 3 -11.64 -12.54 -18.69
CA SER A 3 -10.25 -12.88 -19.00
C SER A 3 -9.33 -11.68 -18.85
N HIS A 4 -9.83 -10.60 -18.25
CA HIS A 4 -9.05 -9.38 -18.09
C HIS A 4 -7.98 -9.54 -17.03
N SER A 5 -6.81 -9.03 -17.34
CA SER A 5 -5.72 -8.89 -16.37
C SER A 5 -5.15 -7.49 -16.48
N ILE A 6 -4.73 -6.95 -15.35
CA ILE A 6 -4.25 -5.58 -15.25
C ILE A 6 -2.92 -5.59 -14.51
N ALA A 7 -1.90 -4.98 -15.11
CA ALA A 7 -0.65 -4.71 -14.42
C ALA A 7 -0.75 -3.33 -13.76
N ILE A 8 -0.38 -3.27 -12.49
CA ILE A 8 -0.43 -2.04 -11.71
C ILE A 8 0.97 -1.72 -11.21
N VAL A 9 1.48 -0.55 -11.57
CA VAL A 9 2.79 -0.08 -11.13
C VAL A 9 2.58 1.11 -10.20
N GLY A 10 3.11 1.03 -8.99
CA GLY A 10 2.97 2.11 -8.04
C GLY A 10 3.60 1.79 -6.70
N SER A 11 3.40 2.68 -5.76
CA SER A 11 3.96 2.51 -4.42
C SER A 11 3.14 1.54 -3.58
N VAL A 12 3.85 0.84 -2.69
CA VAL A 12 3.26 0.08 -1.58
C VAL A 12 3.89 0.62 -0.31
N ALA A 13 3.09 1.04 0.62
CA ALA A 13 3.55 1.79 1.78
C ALA A 13 2.99 1.26 3.09
N LEU A 14 3.69 1.55 4.17
CA LEU A 14 3.18 1.42 5.53
C LEU A 14 2.87 2.83 6.02
N ASP A 15 1.60 3.14 6.18
CA ASP A 15 1.15 4.48 6.51
C ASP A 15 0.89 4.66 8.00
N THR A 16 1.18 5.87 8.49
CA THR A 16 0.78 6.31 9.82
C THR A 16 -0.23 7.43 9.66
N ILE A 17 -1.38 7.28 10.27
CA ILE A 17 -2.44 8.28 10.22
C ILE A 17 -2.72 8.78 11.63
N GLU A 18 -2.61 10.08 11.81
CA GLU A 18 -2.90 10.72 13.10
C GLU A 18 -4.07 11.68 12.94
N THR A 19 -5.02 11.58 13.85
CA THR A 19 -6.17 12.50 13.95
C THR A 19 -6.19 13.07 15.35
N PRO A 20 -7.06 14.06 15.67
CA PRO A 20 -7.20 14.55 17.04
C PRO A 20 -7.63 13.47 18.03
N PHE A 21 -8.15 12.35 17.54
CA PHE A 21 -8.73 11.30 18.40
C PHE A 21 -7.87 10.08 18.54
N LYS A 22 -7.01 9.77 17.55
CA LYS A 22 -6.15 8.60 17.64
C LYS A 22 -5.04 8.63 16.60
N ARG A 23 -4.10 7.72 16.78
CA ARG A 23 -2.98 7.51 15.86
C ARG A 23 -2.93 6.02 15.53
N GLU A 24 -2.85 5.70 14.24
CA GLU A 24 -2.67 4.33 13.77
C GLU A 24 -1.44 4.23 12.91
N GLU A 25 -0.66 3.17 13.10
CA GLU A 25 0.59 2.95 12.42
C GLU A 25 0.55 1.65 11.60
N ASN A 26 1.44 1.58 10.62
CA ASN A 26 1.62 0.40 9.77
C ASN A 26 0.36 0.00 9.01
N LEU A 27 -0.45 0.98 8.62
CA LEU A 27 -1.59 0.75 7.75
C LEU A 27 -1.08 0.49 6.34
N ILE A 28 -1.64 -0.51 5.68
CA ILE A 28 -1.22 -0.86 4.33
C ILE A 28 -1.76 0.17 3.35
N GLY A 29 -0.87 0.87 2.67
CA GLY A 29 -1.22 1.96 1.77
C GLY A 29 -0.39 1.97 0.51
N GLY A 30 -0.34 3.14 -0.11
CA GLY A 30 0.33 3.35 -1.38
C GLY A 30 -0.60 3.19 -2.57
N SER A 31 -0.25 3.80 -3.68
CA SER A 31 -1.11 3.83 -4.87
C SER A 31 -1.38 2.44 -5.45
N ALA A 32 -0.38 1.55 -5.44
CA ALA A 32 -0.55 0.20 -5.95
C ALA A 32 -1.52 -0.62 -5.10
N THR A 33 -1.50 -0.43 -3.79
CA THR A 33 -2.43 -1.13 -2.89
C THR A 33 -3.88 -0.76 -3.19
N TYR A 34 -4.17 0.53 -3.25
CA TYR A 34 -5.54 1.00 -3.50
C TYR A 34 -6.02 0.63 -4.90
N ALA A 35 -5.15 0.73 -5.90
CA ALA A 35 -5.51 0.34 -7.26
C ALA A 35 -5.80 -1.16 -7.35
N THR A 36 -5.05 -1.99 -6.63
CA THR A 36 -5.30 -3.44 -6.58
C THR A 36 -6.64 -3.75 -5.93
N ILE A 37 -6.97 -3.08 -4.84
CA ILE A 37 -8.27 -3.27 -4.18
C ILE A 37 -9.40 -2.93 -5.14
N ALA A 38 -9.28 -1.83 -5.87
CA ALA A 38 -10.31 -1.41 -6.81
C ALA A 38 -10.44 -2.36 -8.00
N ALA A 39 -9.32 -2.72 -8.62
CA ALA A 39 -9.31 -3.53 -9.84
C ALA A 39 -9.55 -5.02 -9.58
N GLY A 40 -9.14 -5.52 -8.41
CA GLY A 40 -9.19 -6.95 -8.07
C GLY A 40 -10.60 -7.48 -7.91
N ARG A 41 -11.60 -6.62 -7.90
CA ARG A 41 -13.00 -7.03 -7.84
C ARG A 41 -13.52 -7.58 -9.17
N SER A 42 -12.88 -7.20 -10.27
CA SER A 42 -13.35 -7.56 -11.60
C SER A 42 -12.25 -8.11 -12.51
N SER A 43 -11.01 -8.10 -12.06
CA SER A 43 -9.88 -8.48 -12.90
C SER A 43 -8.83 -9.21 -12.08
N LEU A 44 -8.01 -10.02 -12.76
CA LEU A 44 -6.78 -10.53 -12.17
C LEU A 44 -5.76 -9.39 -12.21
N VAL A 45 -5.11 -9.14 -11.09
CA VAL A 45 -4.18 -8.01 -10.94
C VAL A 45 -2.76 -8.52 -10.81
N TYR A 46 -1.84 -7.87 -11.55
CA TYR A 46 -0.40 -8.12 -11.45
C TYR A 46 0.28 -6.86 -10.92
N PRO A 47 0.39 -6.70 -9.59
CA PRO A 47 1.08 -5.52 -9.07
C PRO A 47 2.59 -5.65 -9.27
N VAL A 48 3.19 -4.57 -9.77
CA VAL A 48 4.62 -4.42 -9.90
C VAL A 48 5.06 -3.46 -8.80
N GLY A 49 5.63 -3.99 -7.75
CA GLY A 49 5.99 -3.20 -6.58
C GLY A 49 7.15 -3.80 -5.82
N ILE A 50 7.60 -3.07 -4.82
CA ILE A 50 8.71 -3.46 -3.98
C ILE A 50 8.41 -3.10 -2.52
N VAL A 51 8.70 -4.04 -1.64
CA VAL A 51 8.58 -3.84 -0.19
C VAL A 51 9.84 -4.32 0.49
N GLY A 52 10.07 -3.86 1.72
CA GLY A 52 11.14 -4.36 2.54
C GLY A 52 10.74 -5.63 3.29
N ASN A 53 11.68 -6.19 4.02
CA ASN A 53 11.41 -7.39 4.81
C ASN A 53 10.61 -7.10 6.09
N ASP A 54 10.26 -5.83 6.32
CA ASP A 54 9.36 -5.42 7.40
C ASP A 54 7.87 -5.39 6.99
N PHE A 55 7.57 -5.74 5.72
CA PHE A 55 6.19 -5.72 5.25
C PHE A 55 5.40 -6.85 5.90
N PRO A 56 4.27 -6.55 6.57
CA PRO A 56 3.56 -7.56 7.36
C PRO A 56 2.77 -8.54 6.51
N GLN A 57 2.52 -9.73 7.06
CA GLN A 57 1.69 -10.74 6.41
C GLN A 57 0.29 -10.25 6.10
N ASP A 58 -0.25 -9.37 6.94
CA ASP A 58 -1.56 -8.76 6.68
C ASP A 58 -1.58 -7.99 5.37
N GLY A 59 -0.46 -7.38 4.99
CA GLY A 59 -0.33 -6.68 3.72
C GLY A 59 -0.40 -7.63 2.54
N PHE A 60 0.32 -8.75 2.61
CA PHE A 60 0.25 -9.77 1.56
C PHE A 60 -1.16 -10.36 1.45
N ALA A 61 -1.83 -10.56 2.58
CA ALA A 61 -3.20 -11.09 2.60
C ALA A 61 -4.18 -10.17 1.89
N ILE A 62 -4.01 -8.86 1.98
CA ILE A 62 -4.85 -7.90 1.27
C ILE A 62 -4.72 -8.10 -0.25
N PHE A 63 -3.48 -8.19 -0.75
CA PHE A 63 -3.25 -8.41 -2.18
C PHE A 63 -3.87 -9.72 -2.65
N GLN A 64 -3.70 -10.80 -1.88
CA GLN A 64 -4.26 -12.11 -2.22
C GLN A 64 -5.79 -12.09 -2.23
N LYS A 65 -6.40 -11.37 -1.29
CA LYS A 65 -7.85 -11.25 -1.21
C LYS A 65 -8.43 -10.60 -2.47
N TYR A 66 -7.70 -9.69 -3.10
CA TYR A 66 -8.16 -8.95 -4.26
C TYR A 66 -7.54 -9.46 -5.55
N SER A 67 -7.34 -10.76 -5.64
CA SER A 67 -6.95 -11.47 -6.87
C SER A 67 -5.60 -11.06 -7.44
N ALA A 68 -4.65 -10.69 -6.57
CA ALA A 68 -3.33 -10.29 -7.04
C ALA A 68 -2.43 -11.51 -7.27
N ASP A 69 -1.78 -11.51 -8.43
CA ASP A 69 -0.66 -12.41 -8.71
C ASP A 69 0.62 -11.65 -8.34
N LEU A 70 1.37 -12.16 -7.38
CA LEU A 70 2.53 -11.45 -6.82
C LEU A 70 3.86 -11.82 -7.48
N SER A 71 3.82 -12.37 -8.69
CA SER A 71 5.04 -12.78 -9.42
C SER A 71 6.03 -11.64 -9.63
N ASP A 72 5.51 -10.43 -9.82
CA ASP A 72 6.33 -9.23 -10.06
C ASP A 72 6.43 -8.32 -8.85
N PHE A 73 6.03 -8.82 -7.70
CA PHE A 73 6.04 -8.10 -6.44
C PHE A 73 7.26 -8.56 -5.64
N GLN A 74 8.20 -7.66 -5.41
CA GLN A 74 9.50 -8.00 -4.83
C GLN A 74 9.57 -7.69 -3.35
N THR A 75 10.17 -8.59 -2.59
CA THR A 75 10.57 -8.35 -1.21
C THR A 75 12.08 -8.33 -1.14
N VAL A 76 12.65 -7.23 -0.69
CA VAL A 76 14.09 -7.08 -0.59
C VAL A 76 14.49 -6.66 0.82
N SER A 77 15.76 -6.79 1.13
CA SER A 77 16.27 -6.36 2.43
C SER A 77 16.17 -4.85 2.57
N GLY A 78 15.63 -4.38 3.68
CA GLY A 78 15.47 -2.96 3.97
C GLY A 78 14.07 -2.62 4.44
N SER A 79 13.78 -1.34 4.52
CA SER A 79 12.50 -0.83 5.00
C SER A 79 11.53 -0.56 3.86
N THR A 80 10.27 -0.94 4.04
CA THR A 80 9.19 -0.56 3.13
C THR A 80 9.01 0.96 3.17
N PHE A 81 8.58 1.54 2.05
CA PHE A 81 8.21 2.95 1.96
C PHE A 81 7.20 3.28 3.06
N ARG A 82 7.44 4.38 3.78
CA ARG A 82 6.58 4.83 4.88
C ARG A 82 6.16 6.26 4.66
N TRP A 83 4.90 6.51 4.95
CA TRP A 83 4.33 7.86 4.91
C TRP A 83 3.50 8.08 6.16
N GLY A 84 3.59 9.28 6.73
CA GLY A 84 2.78 9.66 7.86
C GLY A 84 2.07 10.97 7.62
N GLY A 85 0.79 11.02 7.98
CA GLY A 85 -0.02 12.21 7.83
C GLY A 85 -0.86 12.50 9.06
N LYS A 86 -1.08 13.78 9.30
CA LYS A 86 -1.92 14.27 10.39
C LYS A 86 -3.10 15.02 9.80
N TYR A 87 -4.28 14.67 10.24
CA TYR A 87 -5.53 15.29 9.81
C TYR A 87 -6.14 16.10 10.95
N ASP A 88 -6.84 17.19 10.61
CA ASP A 88 -7.55 18.00 11.59
C ASP A 88 -8.94 17.42 11.91
N HIS A 89 -9.70 18.12 12.74
CA HIS A 89 -11.03 17.67 13.17
C HIS A 89 -12.01 17.45 12.03
N THR A 90 -11.89 18.22 10.97
CA THR A 90 -12.80 18.14 9.83
C THR A 90 -12.32 17.19 8.76
N MET A 91 -11.09 16.70 8.88
CA MET A 91 -10.40 15.90 7.85
C MET A 91 -10.17 16.67 6.54
N ASP A 92 -10.37 17.99 6.55
CA ASP A 92 -10.17 18.82 5.37
C ASP A 92 -8.72 19.18 5.14
N ASN A 93 -7.93 19.27 6.21
CA ASN A 93 -6.53 19.64 6.14
C ASN A 93 -5.67 18.45 6.52
N ARG A 94 -4.62 18.25 5.73
CA ARG A 94 -3.64 17.19 5.96
C ARG A 94 -2.25 17.79 6.03
N GLU A 95 -1.49 17.39 7.03
CA GLU A 95 -0.08 17.72 7.15
C GLU A 95 0.74 16.45 7.04
N THR A 96 1.71 16.44 6.15
CA THR A 96 2.64 15.32 6.04
C THR A 96 3.64 15.40 7.17
N LEU A 97 3.68 14.35 8.01
CA LEU A 97 4.61 14.26 9.13
C LEU A 97 5.97 13.73 8.69
N PHE A 98 5.98 12.73 7.81
CA PHE A 98 7.23 12.17 7.28
C PHE A 98 6.97 11.41 6.00
N THR A 99 8.03 11.28 5.21
CA THR A 99 8.09 10.43 4.03
C THR A 99 9.44 9.73 4.03
N GLU A 100 9.44 8.42 4.12
CA GLU A 100 10.67 7.61 4.13
C GLU A 100 10.59 6.62 2.98
N LEU A 101 11.39 6.83 1.95
CA LEU A 101 11.32 6.04 0.72
C LEU A 101 11.75 4.59 0.91
N GLY A 102 12.74 4.35 1.76
CA GLY A 102 13.22 2.99 1.98
C GLY A 102 13.60 2.32 0.67
N VAL A 103 13.12 1.08 0.48
CA VAL A 103 13.43 0.30 -0.72
C VAL A 103 12.74 0.82 -1.99
N PHE A 104 11.81 1.75 -1.85
CA PHE A 104 11.11 2.34 -3.00
C PHE A 104 11.97 3.35 -3.76
N GLU A 105 13.05 3.79 -3.15
CA GLU A 105 13.95 4.77 -3.74
C GLU A 105 14.66 4.26 -5.00
#